data_f21c49105f4e64aff618f71d30d26c2c
#
_entry.id   f21c49105f4e64aff618f71d30d26c2c
#
_cell.length_a   1.000
_cell.length_b   1.000
_cell.length_c   1.000
_cell.angle_alpha   90.00
_cell.angle_beta   90.00
_cell.angle_gamma   90.00
#
_symmetry.space_group_name_H-M   'P 1'
#
loop_
_entity.id
_entity.type
_entity.pdbx_description
1 polymer ?
#
loop_
_entity_poly.entity_id
_entity_poly.type
_entity_poly.pdbx_seq_one_letter_code
_entity_poly.pdbx_strand_id
1 'polypeptide(L)'
;MMNVQEAIADFLQHGQAVRNLSDRTIRAYQSDLSQFHVHVDGAQMLDITAEHLEQYLDKLGTGPYRDTSIRRKVAALKVFFRYLEEKGVFSESPARKLKIRKPVENRVPTVLSSREVRALLAAPKDQIGALSGTRDHSAGGRNRYFCAVRDNVILELLFSTGIRIGELVALNVSDVGMENSQIHIIGRATRGRTVTITSHVVIDSLMNYLEMRSERSLNTDALFVGRSGTRLTIYSIENIFKKHVRLAEIKRHITPHSLRHTMAAMLVSSGADIRDVQEILGHASILSTQVYTRLPIQKRRSHTPTDTARVLVESQSARLSIKKE
;
A
#
# COMPACT_ATOMS: atom_id res chain seq x y z
N MET A 1 33.05 -25.75 -3.41
CA MET A 1 32.80 -24.37 -3.97
C MET A 1 31.30 -24.17 -4.00
N MET A 2 30.81 -22.99 -3.59
CA MET A 2 29.36 -22.67 -3.54
C MET A 2 28.86 -22.32 -4.96
N ASN A 3 27.82 -23.02 -5.42
CA ASN A 3 27.17 -22.65 -6.69
C ASN A 3 26.18 -21.51 -6.51
N VAL A 4 25.72 -20.89 -7.60
CA VAL A 4 24.80 -19.74 -7.55
C VAL A 4 23.47 -20.08 -6.87
N GLN A 5 22.95 -21.29 -7.06
CA GLN A 5 21.69 -21.73 -6.46
C GLN A 5 21.79 -21.87 -4.95
N GLU A 6 22.90 -22.46 -4.45
CA GLU A 6 23.19 -22.57 -3.01
C GLU A 6 23.34 -21.20 -2.36
N ALA A 7 24.04 -20.27 -3.02
CA ALA A 7 24.19 -18.91 -2.55
C ALA A 7 22.85 -18.17 -2.44
N ILE A 8 21.96 -18.35 -3.40
CA ILE A 8 20.60 -17.79 -3.38
C ILE A 8 19.79 -18.38 -2.22
N ALA A 9 19.83 -19.68 -2.02
CA ALA A 9 19.11 -20.35 -0.93
C ALA A 9 19.56 -19.83 0.45
N ASP A 10 20.88 -19.72 0.67
CA ASP A 10 21.47 -19.17 1.89
C ASP A 10 21.08 -17.70 2.13
N PHE A 11 21.10 -16.88 1.09
CA PHE A 11 20.63 -15.49 1.15
C PHE A 11 19.15 -15.37 1.56
N LEU A 12 18.28 -16.18 0.96
CA LEU A 12 16.85 -16.15 1.26
C LEU A 12 16.56 -16.61 2.69
N GLN A 13 17.24 -17.64 3.14
CA GLN A 13 17.16 -18.13 4.53
C GLN A 13 17.63 -17.06 5.53
N HIS A 14 18.76 -16.42 5.27
CA HIS A 14 19.26 -15.29 6.08
C HIS A 14 18.29 -14.13 6.09
N GLY A 15 17.71 -13.78 4.93
CA GLY A 15 16.70 -12.73 4.79
C GLY A 15 15.47 -12.98 5.65
N GLN A 16 15.03 -14.23 5.75
CA GLN A 16 13.88 -14.64 6.55
C GLN A 16 14.23 -14.69 8.05
N ALA A 17 15.35 -15.33 8.42
CA ALA A 17 15.69 -15.60 9.81
C ALA A 17 16.26 -14.39 10.54
N VAL A 18 17.13 -13.60 9.90
CA VAL A 18 17.89 -12.52 10.55
C VAL A 18 17.33 -11.14 10.23
N ARG A 19 16.94 -10.89 8.97
CA ARG A 19 16.43 -9.57 8.54
C ARG A 19 14.92 -9.44 8.63
N ASN A 20 14.19 -10.46 9.08
CA ASN A 20 12.73 -10.49 9.20
C ASN A 20 12.01 -9.97 7.94
N LEU A 21 12.51 -10.30 6.75
CA LEU A 21 11.90 -9.89 5.50
C LEU A 21 10.53 -10.57 5.34
N SER A 22 9.58 -9.84 4.78
CA SER A 22 8.24 -10.40 4.55
C SER A 22 8.31 -11.54 3.50
N ASP A 23 7.40 -12.52 3.61
CA ASP A 23 7.26 -13.59 2.61
C ASP A 23 7.10 -13.07 1.18
N ARG A 24 6.45 -11.92 1.03
CA ARG A 24 6.33 -11.25 -0.28
C ARG A 24 7.68 -10.79 -0.81
N THR A 25 8.53 -10.24 0.07
CA THR A 25 9.89 -9.80 -0.29
C THR A 25 10.76 -11.00 -0.64
N ILE A 26 10.70 -12.06 0.18
CA ILE A 26 11.42 -13.32 -0.06
C ILE A 26 11.03 -13.91 -1.41
N ARG A 27 9.73 -14.05 -1.69
CA ARG A 27 9.24 -14.54 -2.99
C ARG A 27 9.67 -13.67 -4.16
N ALA A 28 9.70 -12.34 -3.99
CA ALA A 28 10.17 -11.43 -5.03
C ALA A 28 11.66 -11.61 -5.29
N TYR A 29 12.49 -11.70 -4.24
CA TYR A 29 13.93 -11.98 -4.38
C TYR A 29 14.19 -13.35 -5.00
N GLN A 30 13.48 -14.37 -4.54
CA GLN A 30 13.57 -15.72 -5.12
C GLN A 30 13.29 -15.69 -6.62
N SER A 31 12.17 -15.09 -7.04
CA SER A 31 11.81 -14.99 -8.46
C SER A 31 12.85 -14.21 -9.29
N ASP A 32 13.39 -13.10 -8.73
CA ASP A 32 14.35 -12.28 -9.45
C ASP A 32 15.72 -12.94 -9.57
N LEU A 33 16.19 -13.56 -8.48
CA LEU A 33 17.50 -14.23 -8.44
C LEU A 33 17.48 -15.57 -9.18
N SER A 34 16.35 -16.31 -9.19
CA SER A 34 16.22 -17.51 -10.02
C SER A 34 16.36 -17.20 -11.51
N GLN A 35 15.83 -16.06 -11.97
CA GLN A 35 16.01 -15.64 -13.36
C GLN A 35 17.46 -15.25 -13.69
N PHE A 36 18.17 -14.68 -12.72
CA PHE A 36 19.60 -14.42 -12.85
C PHE A 36 20.38 -15.74 -12.88
N HIS A 37 20.09 -16.70 -12.00
CA HIS A 37 20.70 -18.02 -12.02
C HIS A 37 20.58 -18.72 -13.38
N VAL A 38 19.38 -18.71 -13.97
CA VAL A 38 19.15 -19.24 -15.33
C VAL A 38 19.98 -18.52 -16.41
N HIS A 39 20.31 -17.22 -16.21
CA HIS A 39 21.15 -16.49 -17.16
C HIS A 39 22.63 -16.87 -17.08
N VAL A 40 23.11 -17.16 -15.86
CA VAL A 40 24.52 -17.54 -15.61
C VAL A 40 24.69 -19.04 -15.48
N ASP A 41 23.87 -19.83 -16.18
CA ASP A 41 23.78 -21.27 -16.11
C ASP A 41 25.14 -21.95 -16.07
N GLY A 42 25.34 -22.86 -15.08
CA GLY A 42 26.60 -23.61 -14.88
C GLY A 42 27.75 -22.80 -14.25
N ALA A 43 27.64 -21.50 -14.04
CA ALA A 43 28.72 -20.71 -13.44
C ALA A 43 28.85 -20.98 -11.92
N GLN A 44 30.11 -21.04 -11.44
CA GLN A 44 30.37 -21.01 -10.00
C GLN A 44 30.20 -19.59 -9.46
N MET A 45 29.86 -19.47 -8.15
CA MET A 45 29.57 -18.14 -7.58
C MET A 45 30.76 -17.18 -7.68
N LEU A 46 31.97 -17.66 -7.52
CA LEU A 46 33.20 -16.87 -7.59
C LEU A 46 33.57 -16.41 -9.02
N ASP A 47 33.04 -17.08 -10.03
CA ASP A 47 33.29 -16.74 -11.44
C ASP A 47 32.39 -15.57 -11.92
N ILE A 48 31.41 -15.17 -11.10
CA ILE A 48 30.49 -14.08 -11.45
C ILE A 48 31.19 -12.73 -11.35
N THR A 49 31.32 -12.07 -12.49
CA THR A 49 31.95 -10.75 -12.65
C THR A 49 30.92 -9.66 -12.89
N ALA A 50 31.37 -8.40 -12.84
CA ALA A 50 30.53 -7.26 -13.21
C ALA A 50 30.02 -7.35 -14.67
N GLU A 51 30.82 -7.96 -15.57
CA GLU A 51 30.45 -8.14 -16.98
C GLU A 51 29.25 -9.08 -17.13
N HIS A 52 29.20 -10.19 -16.41
CA HIS A 52 28.02 -11.08 -16.39
C HIS A 52 26.75 -10.33 -15.94
N LEU A 53 26.88 -9.43 -14.97
CA LEU A 53 25.76 -8.62 -14.50
C LEU A 53 25.30 -7.59 -15.53
N GLU A 54 26.24 -6.98 -16.26
CA GLU A 54 25.92 -6.04 -17.34
C GLU A 54 25.25 -6.74 -18.53
N GLN A 55 25.73 -7.91 -18.94
CA GLN A 55 25.10 -8.76 -19.96
C GLN A 55 23.67 -9.13 -19.56
N TYR A 56 23.47 -9.48 -18.29
CA TYR A 56 22.11 -9.74 -17.78
C TYR A 56 21.21 -8.52 -17.85
N LEU A 57 21.71 -7.33 -17.51
CA LEU A 57 20.96 -6.08 -17.64
C LEU A 57 20.60 -5.74 -19.08
N ASP A 58 21.52 -5.96 -20.03
CA ASP A 58 21.27 -5.73 -21.45
C ASP A 58 20.16 -6.69 -21.96
N LYS A 59 20.21 -7.97 -21.57
CA LYS A 59 19.14 -8.94 -21.85
C LYS A 59 17.79 -8.51 -21.26
N LEU A 60 17.77 -7.99 -20.03
CA LEU A 60 16.54 -7.47 -19.43
C LEU A 60 16.03 -6.22 -20.16
N GLY A 61 16.93 -5.36 -20.62
CA GLY A 61 16.59 -4.12 -21.34
C GLY A 61 16.00 -4.35 -22.73
N THR A 62 16.39 -5.43 -23.41
CA THR A 62 15.86 -5.86 -24.71
C THR A 62 14.65 -6.79 -24.59
N GLY A 63 14.40 -7.34 -23.39
CA GLY A 63 13.31 -8.27 -23.12
C GLY A 63 11.97 -7.55 -22.84
N PRO A 64 10.88 -8.33 -22.63
CA PRO A 64 9.52 -7.81 -22.44
C PRO A 64 9.30 -7.24 -21.01
N TYR A 65 10.32 -6.76 -20.34
CA TYR A 65 10.24 -6.29 -18.97
C TYR A 65 9.96 -4.78 -18.88
N ARG A 66 9.07 -4.41 -17.96
CA ARG A 66 8.85 -3.00 -17.62
C ARG A 66 10.04 -2.46 -16.84
N ASP A 67 10.37 -1.18 -17.02
CA ASP A 67 11.48 -0.50 -16.32
C ASP A 67 11.43 -0.68 -14.79
N THR A 68 10.22 -0.66 -14.18
CA THR A 68 10.02 -0.93 -12.75
C THR A 68 10.43 -2.33 -12.34
N SER A 69 10.21 -3.33 -13.20
CA SER A 69 10.62 -4.72 -12.95
C SER A 69 12.14 -4.86 -13.07
N ILE A 70 12.76 -4.22 -14.06
CA ILE A 70 14.22 -4.19 -14.22
C ILE A 70 14.88 -3.56 -12.99
N ARG A 71 14.35 -2.44 -12.51
CA ARG A 71 14.83 -1.78 -11.27
C ARG A 71 14.76 -2.67 -10.05
N ARG A 72 13.65 -3.40 -9.87
CA ARG A 72 13.48 -4.33 -8.76
C ARG A 72 14.52 -5.46 -8.83
N LYS A 73 14.76 -6.01 -10.02
CA LYS A 73 15.78 -7.05 -10.26
C LYS A 73 17.19 -6.55 -9.95
N VAL A 74 17.54 -5.35 -10.39
CA VAL A 74 18.83 -4.72 -10.07
C VAL A 74 18.97 -4.50 -8.57
N ALA A 75 17.92 -4.04 -7.89
CA ALA A 75 17.94 -3.87 -6.45
C ALA A 75 18.14 -5.21 -5.73
N ALA A 76 17.47 -6.28 -6.19
CA ALA A 76 17.64 -7.64 -5.65
C ALA A 76 19.09 -8.12 -5.82
N LEU A 77 19.69 -7.97 -7.01
CA LEU A 77 21.09 -8.30 -7.25
C LEU A 77 22.04 -7.54 -6.33
N LYS A 78 21.85 -6.23 -6.18
CA LYS A 78 22.70 -5.42 -5.30
C LYS A 78 22.64 -5.86 -3.83
N VAL A 79 21.44 -6.19 -3.34
CA VAL A 79 21.27 -6.67 -1.97
C VAL A 79 21.90 -8.07 -1.81
N PHE A 80 21.73 -8.94 -2.79
CA PHE A 80 22.29 -10.29 -2.80
C PHE A 80 23.83 -10.27 -2.81
N PHE A 81 24.46 -9.53 -3.73
CA PHE A 81 25.91 -9.46 -3.81
C PHE A 81 26.54 -8.70 -2.64
N ARG A 82 25.84 -7.75 -2.03
CA ARG A 82 26.28 -7.13 -0.78
C ARG A 82 26.29 -8.16 0.36
N TYR A 83 25.27 -8.99 0.46
CA TYR A 83 25.22 -10.06 1.44
C TYR A 83 26.41 -11.03 1.29
N LEU A 84 26.79 -11.39 0.06
CA LEU A 84 27.93 -12.26 -0.22
C LEU A 84 29.28 -11.57 0.09
N GLU A 85 29.38 -10.25 -0.11
CA GLU A 85 30.53 -9.45 0.34
C GLU A 85 30.62 -9.42 1.87
N GLU A 86 29.51 -9.19 2.58
CA GLU A 86 29.43 -9.23 4.04
C GLU A 86 29.82 -10.63 4.61
N LYS A 87 29.54 -11.70 3.88
CA LYS A 87 29.96 -13.08 4.20
C LYS A 87 31.42 -13.42 3.81
N GLY A 88 32.12 -12.54 3.17
CA GLY A 88 33.49 -12.76 2.72
C GLY A 88 33.62 -13.67 1.51
N VAL A 89 32.53 -13.95 0.77
CA VAL A 89 32.55 -14.70 -0.50
C VAL A 89 33.25 -13.88 -1.59
N PHE A 90 33.01 -12.58 -1.60
CA PHE A 90 33.68 -11.60 -2.46
C PHE A 90 34.45 -10.60 -1.63
N SER A 91 35.63 -10.20 -2.07
CA SER A 91 36.37 -9.07 -1.48
C SER A 91 35.72 -7.74 -1.83
N GLU A 92 35.13 -7.62 -3.01
CA GLU A 92 34.34 -6.50 -3.46
C GLU A 92 33.15 -7.00 -4.31
N SER A 93 31.97 -6.49 -4.01
CA SER A 93 30.73 -6.88 -4.72
C SER A 93 30.79 -6.53 -6.21
N PRO A 94 30.63 -7.49 -7.14
CA PRO A 94 30.58 -7.19 -8.57
C PRO A 94 29.37 -6.31 -8.95
N ALA A 95 28.36 -6.24 -8.09
CA ALA A 95 27.18 -5.38 -8.30
C ALA A 95 27.37 -3.94 -7.80
N ARG A 96 28.53 -3.56 -7.22
CA ARG A 96 28.77 -2.26 -6.63
C ARG A 96 28.58 -1.11 -7.62
N LYS A 97 29.13 -1.25 -8.83
CA LYS A 97 29.08 -0.26 -9.91
C LYS A 97 27.86 -0.40 -10.83
N LEU A 98 27.01 -1.41 -10.59
CA LEU A 98 25.88 -1.67 -11.45
C LEU A 98 24.93 -0.47 -11.51
N LYS A 99 24.71 0.12 -12.69
CA LYS A 99 23.83 1.26 -12.87
C LYS A 99 22.68 0.92 -13.80
N ILE A 100 21.50 1.43 -13.48
CA ILE A 100 20.35 1.33 -14.39
C ILE A 100 20.52 2.41 -15.44
N ARG A 101 20.68 2.01 -16.70
CA ARG A 101 20.99 2.93 -17.83
C ARG A 101 19.85 3.90 -18.16
N LYS A 102 18.60 3.60 -17.77
CA LYS A 102 17.45 4.46 -18.05
C LYS A 102 17.16 5.40 -16.88
N PRO A 103 17.00 6.72 -17.14
CA PRO A 103 16.57 7.66 -16.11
C PRO A 103 15.22 7.26 -15.52
N VAL A 104 15.01 7.63 -14.26
CA VAL A 104 13.70 7.51 -13.64
C VAL A 104 12.79 8.52 -14.33
N GLU A 105 11.90 8.09 -15.20
CA GLU A 105 10.71 8.90 -15.43
C GLU A 105 10.03 9.09 -14.09
N ASN A 106 10.06 10.30 -13.55
CA ASN A 106 9.29 10.69 -12.38
C ASN A 106 7.81 10.66 -12.81
N ARG A 107 7.22 9.46 -12.83
CA ARG A 107 5.79 9.33 -13.14
C ARG A 107 5.03 10.05 -12.06
N VAL A 108 4.33 11.10 -12.47
CA VAL A 108 3.40 11.81 -11.61
C VAL A 108 2.39 10.78 -11.08
N PRO A 109 2.19 10.70 -9.76
CA PRO A 109 1.23 9.76 -9.20
C PRO A 109 -0.16 9.97 -9.79
N THR A 110 -0.85 8.89 -10.07
CA THR A 110 -2.25 8.95 -10.51
C THR A 110 -3.12 9.42 -9.34
N VAL A 111 -3.65 10.64 -9.45
CA VAL A 111 -4.63 11.20 -8.49
C VAL A 111 -6.03 11.19 -9.09
N LEU A 112 -7.03 10.99 -8.26
CA LEU A 112 -8.43 11.04 -8.64
C LEU A 112 -8.93 12.49 -8.60
N SER A 113 -9.80 12.84 -9.53
CA SER A 113 -10.56 14.10 -9.45
C SER A 113 -11.59 14.04 -8.31
N SER A 114 -12.04 15.18 -7.81
CA SER A 114 -13.08 15.25 -6.77
C SER A 114 -14.37 14.54 -7.18
N ARG A 115 -14.70 14.53 -8.49
CA ARG A 115 -15.85 13.80 -9.04
C ARG A 115 -15.64 12.29 -8.91
N GLU A 116 -14.46 11.78 -9.28
CA GLU A 116 -14.15 10.36 -9.19
C GLU A 116 -14.09 9.88 -7.73
N VAL A 117 -13.55 10.68 -6.81
CA VAL A 117 -13.57 10.36 -5.37
C VAL A 117 -14.98 10.23 -4.87
N ARG A 118 -15.85 11.22 -5.15
CA ARG A 118 -17.26 11.17 -4.74
C ARG A 118 -17.99 9.96 -5.32
N ALA A 119 -17.82 9.67 -6.61
CA ALA A 119 -18.44 8.52 -7.25
C ALA A 119 -17.96 7.19 -6.62
N LEU A 120 -16.66 7.08 -6.34
CA LEU A 120 -16.09 5.88 -5.73
C LEU A 120 -16.61 5.65 -4.30
N LEU A 121 -16.72 6.69 -3.49
CA LEU A 121 -17.22 6.61 -2.11
C LEU A 121 -18.76 6.48 -2.05
N ALA A 122 -19.48 6.92 -3.08
CA ALA A 122 -20.94 6.73 -3.18
C ALA A 122 -21.31 5.28 -3.55
N ALA A 123 -20.53 4.63 -4.40
CA ALA A 123 -20.84 3.32 -4.95
C ALA A 123 -21.20 2.23 -3.90
N PRO A 124 -20.49 2.08 -2.74
CA PRO A 124 -20.93 1.15 -1.70
C PRO A 124 -22.19 1.62 -0.97
N LYS A 125 -22.43 2.93 -0.80
CA LYS A 125 -23.62 3.49 -0.17
C LYS A 125 -24.87 3.24 -1.01
N ASP A 126 -24.76 3.40 -2.32
CA ASP A 126 -25.83 3.09 -3.26
C ASP A 126 -26.17 1.59 -3.22
N GLN A 127 -25.15 0.73 -3.10
CA GLN A 127 -25.35 -0.71 -2.94
C GLN A 127 -26.03 -1.04 -1.60
N ILE A 128 -25.68 -0.37 -0.51
CA ILE A 128 -26.34 -0.52 0.80
C ILE A 128 -27.81 -0.12 0.68
N GLY A 129 -28.10 1.04 0.07
CA GLY A 129 -29.46 1.53 -0.14
C GLY A 129 -30.31 0.55 -0.96
N ALA A 130 -29.76 0.03 -2.06
CA ALA A 130 -30.43 -0.97 -2.89
C ALA A 130 -30.75 -2.27 -2.12
N LEU A 131 -29.79 -2.74 -1.28
CA LEU A 131 -29.97 -3.96 -0.49
C LEU A 131 -30.96 -3.76 0.67
N SER A 132 -30.99 -2.58 1.29
CA SER A 132 -31.97 -2.23 2.36
C SER A 132 -33.40 -2.19 1.81
N GLY A 133 -33.57 -1.77 0.57
CA GLY A 133 -34.88 -1.74 -0.11
C GLY A 133 -35.40 -3.13 -0.51
N THR A 134 -34.49 -4.12 -0.64
CA THR A 134 -34.89 -5.50 -0.90
C THR A 134 -35.17 -6.20 0.44
N ARG A 135 -36.39 -6.63 0.71
CA ARG A 135 -36.76 -7.40 1.93
C ARG A 135 -36.16 -8.83 1.96
N ASP A 136 -34.93 -8.99 1.44
CA ASP A 136 -34.24 -10.27 1.43
C ASP A 136 -33.60 -10.56 2.80
N HIS A 137 -34.39 -11.11 3.69
CA HIS A 137 -33.98 -11.56 5.03
C HIS A 137 -33.26 -12.92 5.05
N SER A 138 -32.99 -13.51 3.88
CA SER A 138 -32.22 -14.76 3.79
C SER A 138 -30.81 -14.59 4.36
N ALA A 139 -30.16 -15.69 4.72
CA ALA A 139 -28.75 -15.67 5.13
C ALA A 139 -27.84 -15.08 4.02
N GLY A 140 -28.21 -15.32 2.76
CA GLY A 140 -27.54 -14.72 1.60
C GLY A 140 -27.70 -13.21 1.53
N GLY A 141 -28.93 -12.69 1.77
CA GLY A 141 -29.23 -11.26 1.82
C GLY A 141 -28.46 -10.53 2.93
N ARG A 142 -28.55 -11.07 4.16
CA ARG A 142 -27.80 -10.54 5.31
C ARG A 142 -26.30 -10.50 5.05
N ASN A 143 -25.72 -11.53 4.43
CA ASN A 143 -24.31 -11.55 4.08
C ASN A 143 -23.94 -10.52 3.00
N ARG A 144 -24.82 -10.30 2.01
CA ARG A 144 -24.59 -9.25 0.99
C ARG A 144 -24.60 -7.86 1.62
N TYR A 145 -25.57 -7.59 2.48
CA TYR A 145 -25.68 -6.32 3.21
C TYR A 145 -24.44 -6.07 4.10
N PHE A 146 -24.06 -7.05 4.92
CA PHE A 146 -22.83 -6.98 5.72
C PHE A 146 -21.60 -6.66 4.88
N CYS A 147 -21.43 -7.34 3.73
CA CYS A 147 -20.31 -7.07 2.84
C CYS A 147 -20.35 -5.65 2.26
N ALA A 148 -21.52 -5.12 1.94
CA ALA A 148 -21.66 -3.76 1.43
C ALA A 148 -21.29 -2.71 2.49
N VAL A 149 -21.75 -2.89 3.73
CA VAL A 149 -21.40 -2.03 4.87
C VAL A 149 -19.88 -2.09 5.14
N ARG A 150 -19.29 -3.27 5.17
CA ARG A 150 -17.84 -3.46 5.29
C ARG A 150 -17.07 -2.76 4.18
N ASP A 151 -17.48 -2.95 2.92
CA ASP A 151 -16.83 -2.37 1.75
C ASP A 151 -16.86 -0.83 1.81
N ASN A 152 -17.97 -0.25 2.31
CA ASN A 152 -18.09 1.20 2.55
C ASN A 152 -17.01 1.68 3.54
N VAL A 153 -16.91 1.04 4.70
CA VAL A 153 -15.91 1.42 5.73
C VAL A 153 -14.49 1.27 5.20
N ILE A 154 -14.19 0.21 4.43
CA ILE A 154 -12.87 0.02 3.83
C ILE A 154 -12.50 1.19 2.92
N LEU A 155 -13.39 1.62 2.02
CA LEU A 155 -13.11 2.73 1.09
C LEU A 155 -13.01 4.06 1.83
N GLU A 156 -13.88 4.31 2.80
CA GLU A 156 -13.84 5.51 3.63
C GLU A 156 -12.51 5.60 4.42
N LEU A 157 -12.06 4.51 5.05
CA LEU A 157 -10.79 4.50 5.78
C LEU A 157 -9.58 4.65 4.85
N LEU A 158 -9.57 3.98 3.69
CA LEU A 158 -8.48 4.14 2.72
C LEU A 158 -8.33 5.60 2.29
N PHE A 159 -9.44 6.32 2.11
CA PHE A 159 -9.42 7.72 1.70
C PHE A 159 -9.16 8.66 2.87
N SER A 160 -9.87 8.53 3.99
CA SER A 160 -9.79 9.47 5.12
C SER A 160 -8.47 9.41 5.88
N THR A 161 -7.85 8.23 5.97
CA THR A 161 -6.61 8.01 6.73
C THR A 161 -5.38 7.84 5.85
N GLY A 162 -5.57 7.58 4.57
CA GLY A 162 -4.47 7.22 3.66
C GLY A 162 -3.71 5.96 4.11
N ILE A 163 -4.31 5.08 4.90
CA ILE A 163 -3.71 3.82 5.36
C ILE A 163 -3.27 2.95 4.18
N ARG A 164 -2.12 2.26 4.30
CA ARG A 164 -1.71 1.29 3.29
C ARG A 164 -2.60 0.05 3.34
N ILE A 165 -2.90 -0.53 2.18
CA ILE A 165 -3.75 -1.74 2.08
C ILE A 165 -3.24 -2.89 2.98
N GLY A 166 -1.92 -3.07 3.08
CA GLY A 166 -1.34 -4.08 3.96
C GLY A 166 -1.50 -3.77 5.46
N GLU A 167 -1.49 -2.48 5.84
CA GLU A 167 -1.78 -2.02 7.19
C GLU A 167 -3.26 -2.22 7.51
N LEU A 168 -4.16 -1.85 6.57
CA LEU A 168 -5.61 -2.02 6.73
C LEU A 168 -5.99 -3.49 6.96
N VAL A 169 -5.41 -4.40 6.20
CA VAL A 169 -5.63 -5.85 6.35
C VAL A 169 -5.15 -6.37 7.71
N ALA A 170 -4.07 -5.78 8.25
CA ALA A 170 -3.49 -6.20 9.52
C ALA A 170 -4.26 -5.72 10.74
N LEU A 171 -5.16 -4.72 10.61
CA LEU A 171 -5.91 -4.17 11.74
C LEU A 171 -6.75 -5.24 12.45
N ASN A 172 -6.73 -5.16 13.77
CA ASN A 172 -7.62 -5.88 14.69
C ASN A 172 -8.70 -4.94 15.23
N VAL A 173 -9.73 -5.49 15.84
CA VAL A 173 -10.76 -4.68 16.52
C VAL A 173 -10.15 -3.86 17.65
N SER A 174 -9.18 -4.41 18.38
CA SER A 174 -8.45 -3.73 19.46
C SER A 174 -7.62 -2.53 19.01
N ASP A 175 -7.30 -2.42 17.72
CA ASP A 175 -6.56 -1.28 17.18
C ASP A 175 -7.45 -0.04 16.95
N VAL A 176 -8.78 -0.19 17.18
CA VAL A 176 -9.78 0.88 17.01
C VAL A 176 -10.17 1.44 18.37
N GLY A 177 -9.72 2.65 18.67
CA GLY A 177 -10.11 3.40 19.86
C GLY A 177 -11.32 4.29 19.54
N MET A 178 -12.54 3.76 19.79
CA MET A 178 -13.78 4.48 19.46
C MET A 178 -13.98 5.74 20.30
N GLU A 179 -13.59 5.73 21.58
CA GLU A 179 -13.69 6.88 22.48
C GLU A 179 -12.94 8.11 21.97
N ASN A 180 -11.78 7.88 21.35
CA ASN A 180 -10.90 8.93 20.83
C ASN A 180 -10.96 9.05 19.30
N SER A 181 -11.82 8.28 18.63
CA SER A 181 -11.89 8.20 17.17
C SER A 181 -10.54 7.97 16.52
N GLN A 182 -9.74 7.06 17.07
CA GLN A 182 -8.38 6.78 16.66
C GLN A 182 -8.20 5.35 16.16
N ILE A 183 -7.30 5.19 15.20
CA ILE A 183 -6.82 3.88 14.75
C ILE A 183 -5.32 3.80 14.97
N HIS A 184 -4.89 2.77 15.69
CA HIS A 184 -3.50 2.46 15.94
C HIS A 184 -2.96 1.57 14.83
N ILE A 185 -2.09 2.11 13.99
CA ILE A 185 -1.53 1.39 12.85
C ILE A 185 -0.15 0.88 13.24
N ILE A 186 -0.02 -0.44 13.36
CA ILE A 186 1.26 -1.10 13.65
C ILE A 186 2.05 -1.21 12.34
N GLY A 187 3.20 -0.54 12.28
CA GLY A 187 4.10 -0.62 11.13
C GLY A 187 5.07 -1.82 11.25
N ARG A 188 5.22 -2.63 10.20
CA ARG A 188 6.20 -3.75 10.20
C ARG A 188 7.66 -3.29 10.20
N ALA A 189 7.96 -2.13 9.61
CA ALA A 189 9.32 -1.60 9.45
C ALA A 189 9.47 -0.15 9.96
N THR A 190 8.40 0.44 10.47
CA THR A 190 8.37 1.81 11.00
C THR A 190 7.79 1.79 12.40
N ARG A 191 8.11 2.79 13.21
CA ARG A 191 7.37 3.04 14.45
C ARG A 191 5.89 3.13 14.11
N GLY A 192 5.03 2.44 14.88
CA GLY A 192 3.59 2.52 14.73
C GLY A 192 3.13 3.99 14.74
N ARG A 193 2.01 4.27 14.12
CA ARG A 193 1.38 5.59 14.15
C ARG A 193 -0.09 5.49 14.50
N THR A 194 -0.59 6.53 15.14
CA THR A 194 -2.02 6.70 15.41
C THR A 194 -2.61 7.69 14.42
N VAL A 195 -3.72 7.32 13.79
CA VAL A 195 -4.46 8.20 12.87
C VAL A 195 -5.82 8.49 13.49
N THR A 196 -6.19 9.76 13.55
CA THR A 196 -7.50 10.18 14.04
C THR A 196 -8.50 10.25 12.90
N ILE A 197 -9.66 9.64 13.08
CA ILE A 197 -10.81 9.77 12.18
C ILE A 197 -11.57 11.02 12.60
N THR A 198 -11.65 12.01 11.74
CA THR A 198 -12.28 13.30 12.06
C THR A 198 -13.69 13.44 11.47
N SER A 199 -14.03 12.56 10.52
CA SER A 199 -15.34 12.55 9.88
C SER A 199 -16.34 11.72 10.68
N HIS A 200 -17.38 12.35 11.21
CA HIS A 200 -18.47 11.66 11.89
C HIS A 200 -19.13 10.59 11.01
N VAL A 201 -19.26 10.84 9.72
CA VAL A 201 -19.83 9.88 8.75
C VAL A 201 -19.00 8.59 8.70
N VAL A 202 -17.68 8.70 8.77
CA VAL A 202 -16.78 7.53 8.78
C VAL A 202 -16.86 6.82 10.12
N ILE A 203 -16.95 7.57 11.22
CA ILE A 203 -17.10 7.02 12.57
C ILE A 203 -18.40 6.22 12.66
N ASP A 204 -19.53 6.81 12.26
CA ASP A 204 -20.84 6.16 12.29
C ASP A 204 -20.87 4.89 11.42
N SER A 205 -20.26 4.96 10.23
CA SER A 205 -20.14 3.79 9.35
C SER A 205 -19.31 2.68 9.98
N LEU A 206 -18.24 3.04 10.69
CA LEU A 206 -17.38 2.08 11.38
C LEU A 206 -18.08 1.48 12.59
N MET A 207 -18.82 2.26 13.37
CA MET A 207 -19.62 1.78 14.49
C MET A 207 -20.68 0.77 14.02
N ASN A 208 -21.45 1.13 13.00
CA ASN A 208 -22.44 0.22 12.42
C ASN A 208 -21.81 -1.10 11.93
N TYR A 209 -20.63 -1.01 11.29
CA TYR A 209 -19.92 -2.23 10.88
C TYR A 209 -19.48 -3.07 12.07
N LEU A 210 -18.94 -2.46 13.13
CA LEU A 210 -18.49 -3.16 14.34
C LEU A 210 -19.65 -3.84 15.06
N GLU A 211 -20.82 -3.20 15.15
CA GLU A 211 -22.03 -3.78 15.70
C GLU A 211 -22.43 -5.03 14.91
N MET A 212 -22.60 -4.91 13.58
CA MET A 212 -22.93 -6.06 12.72
C MET A 212 -21.87 -7.16 12.76
N ARG A 213 -20.59 -6.78 12.97
CA ARG A 213 -19.50 -7.76 13.12
C ARG A 213 -19.60 -8.52 14.43
N SER A 214 -19.97 -7.85 15.54
CA SER A 214 -20.09 -8.46 16.88
C SER A 214 -21.21 -9.50 16.95
N GLU A 215 -22.26 -9.34 16.16
CA GLU A 215 -23.36 -10.31 16.05
C GLU A 215 -22.96 -11.63 15.37
N ARG A 216 -21.76 -11.68 14.78
CA ARG A 216 -21.26 -12.86 14.08
C ARG A 216 -20.33 -13.66 14.99
N SER A 217 -20.55 -14.97 15.07
CA SER A 217 -19.64 -15.89 15.77
C SER A 217 -18.32 -16.01 14.98
N LEU A 218 -17.32 -15.22 15.34
CA LEU A 218 -16.04 -15.14 14.63
C LEU A 218 -14.89 -15.62 15.52
N ASN A 219 -14.02 -16.46 14.95
CA ASN A 219 -12.79 -16.94 15.57
C ASN A 219 -11.57 -16.11 15.12
N THR A 220 -11.71 -14.77 15.12
CA THR A 220 -10.61 -13.88 14.69
C THR A 220 -10.79 -12.48 15.27
N ASP A 221 -9.69 -11.86 15.66
CA ASP A 221 -9.63 -10.45 16.08
C ASP A 221 -9.60 -9.48 14.91
N ALA A 222 -9.49 -9.99 13.66
CA ALA A 222 -9.37 -9.15 12.48
C ALA A 222 -10.49 -8.11 12.39
N LEU A 223 -10.14 -6.84 12.19
CA LEU A 223 -11.14 -5.79 12.00
C LEU A 223 -12.01 -6.12 10.79
N PHE A 224 -11.43 -6.44 9.64
CA PHE A 224 -12.17 -6.75 8.42
C PHE A 224 -12.17 -8.24 8.10
N VAL A 225 -13.38 -8.78 7.96
CA VAL A 225 -13.61 -10.20 7.70
C VAL A 225 -14.36 -10.43 6.40
N GLY A 226 -14.11 -11.60 5.80
CA GLY A 226 -14.83 -12.09 4.63
C GLY A 226 -16.21 -12.68 4.98
N ARG A 227 -16.90 -13.23 3.97
CA ARG A 227 -18.18 -13.94 4.16
C ARG A 227 -18.03 -15.15 5.07
N SER A 228 -16.90 -15.82 4.99
CA SER A 228 -16.55 -16.99 5.83
C SER A 228 -16.11 -16.62 7.26
N GLY A 229 -16.08 -15.34 7.61
CA GLY A 229 -15.63 -14.90 8.94
C GLY A 229 -14.10 -14.85 9.10
N THR A 230 -13.33 -15.16 8.08
CA THR A 230 -11.85 -15.09 8.12
C THR A 230 -11.35 -13.70 7.74
N ARG A 231 -10.14 -13.33 8.22
CA ARG A 231 -9.46 -12.07 7.89
C ARG A 231 -9.38 -11.88 6.37
N LEU A 232 -9.69 -10.69 5.88
CA LEU A 232 -9.47 -10.33 4.48
C LEU A 232 -7.99 -10.35 4.12
N THR A 233 -7.69 -10.72 2.90
CA THR A 233 -6.34 -10.64 2.32
C THR A 233 -6.16 -9.34 1.53
N ILE A 234 -4.91 -8.98 1.22
CA ILE A 234 -4.62 -7.85 0.31
C ILE A 234 -5.37 -8.02 -1.01
N TYR A 235 -5.36 -9.24 -1.56
CA TYR A 235 -6.08 -9.57 -2.79
C TYR A 235 -7.60 -9.35 -2.68
N SER A 236 -8.18 -9.70 -1.53
CA SER A 236 -9.61 -9.45 -1.27
C SER A 236 -9.95 -7.96 -1.30
N ILE A 237 -9.12 -7.12 -0.65
CA ILE A 237 -9.31 -5.65 -0.64
C ILE A 237 -9.13 -5.07 -2.05
N GLU A 238 -8.13 -5.54 -2.82
CA GLU A 238 -7.94 -5.13 -4.22
C GLU A 238 -9.15 -5.46 -5.09
N ASN A 239 -9.78 -6.63 -4.88
CA ASN A 239 -10.99 -7.02 -5.61
C ASN A 239 -12.21 -6.20 -5.19
N ILE A 240 -12.37 -5.91 -3.89
CA ILE A 240 -13.39 -4.98 -3.38
C ILE A 240 -13.22 -3.61 -4.04
N PHE A 241 -12.01 -3.07 -4.04
CA PHE A 241 -11.70 -1.78 -4.66
C PHE A 241 -12.04 -1.79 -6.16
N LYS A 242 -11.58 -2.79 -6.92
CA LYS A 242 -11.88 -2.95 -8.35
C LYS A 242 -13.39 -3.06 -8.63
N LYS A 243 -14.15 -3.73 -7.76
CA LYS A 243 -15.61 -3.81 -7.85
C LYS A 243 -16.23 -2.42 -7.80
N HIS A 244 -15.85 -1.61 -6.79
CA HIS A 244 -16.44 -0.28 -6.61
C HIS A 244 -15.93 0.74 -7.64
N VAL A 245 -14.70 0.60 -8.16
CA VAL A 245 -14.21 1.37 -9.32
C VAL A 245 -15.10 1.16 -10.55
N ARG A 246 -15.53 -0.10 -10.81
CA ARG A 246 -16.45 -0.42 -11.91
C ARG A 246 -17.83 0.17 -11.66
N LEU A 247 -18.37 0.04 -10.44
CA LEU A 247 -19.67 0.60 -10.08
C LEU A 247 -19.68 2.14 -10.15
N ALA A 248 -18.56 2.79 -9.85
CA ALA A 248 -18.37 4.23 -9.99
C ALA A 248 -18.09 4.67 -11.45
N GLU A 249 -18.11 3.75 -12.42
CA GLU A 249 -17.87 3.99 -13.85
C GLU A 249 -16.54 4.68 -14.17
N ILE A 250 -15.51 4.48 -13.32
CA ILE A 250 -14.17 5.04 -13.53
C ILE A 250 -13.43 4.18 -14.55
N LYS A 251 -13.24 4.71 -15.76
CA LYS A 251 -12.69 3.95 -16.91
C LYS A 251 -11.17 3.77 -16.86
N ARG A 252 -10.45 4.66 -16.16
CA ARG A 252 -8.98 4.58 -16.07
C ARG A 252 -8.53 3.61 -14.96
N HIS A 253 -7.32 3.09 -15.11
CA HIS A 253 -6.75 2.20 -14.10
C HIS A 253 -6.36 2.99 -12.85
N ILE A 254 -7.03 2.70 -11.75
CA ILE A 254 -6.73 3.22 -10.41
C ILE A 254 -6.58 2.07 -9.41
N THR A 255 -5.86 2.34 -8.34
CA THR A 255 -5.54 1.38 -7.28
C THR A 255 -5.81 2.01 -5.90
N PRO A 256 -5.86 1.24 -4.80
CA PRO A 256 -5.92 1.81 -3.46
C PRO A 256 -4.79 2.81 -3.17
N HIS A 257 -3.61 2.61 -3.77
CA HIS A 257 -2.53 3.58 -3.68
C HIS A 257 -2.84 4.91 -4.39
N SER A 258 -3.60 4.86 -5.49
CA SER A 258 -4.07 6.10 -6.16
C SER A 258 -4.97 6.92 -5.24
N LEU A 259 -5.82 6.25 -4.44
CA LEU A 259 -6.69 6.93 -3.47
C LEU A 259 -5.87 7.62 -2.36
N ARG A 260 -4.86 6.91 -1.83
CA ARG A 260 -3.90 7.48 -0.87
C ARG A 260 -3.12 8.66 -1.45
N HIS A 261 -2.67 8.57 -2.71
CA HIS A 261 -2.01 9.68 -3.42
C HIS A 261 -2.96 10.87 -3.59
N THR A 262 -4.24 10.60 -3.84
CA THR A 262 -5.27 11.65 -3.96
C THR A 262 -5.46 12.39 -2.64
N MET A 263 -5.60 11.66 -1.53
CA MET A 263 -5.70 12.26 -0.20
C MET A 263 -4.48 13.13 0.11
N ALA A 264 -3.27 12.60 -0.12
CA ALA A 264 -2.04 13.35 0.10
C ALA A 264 -1.97 14.65 -0.74
N ALA A 265 -2.33 14.56 -2.03
CA ALA A 265 -2.37 15.71 -2.91
C ALA A 265 -3.41 16.74 -2.47
N MET A 266 -4.58 16.31 -1.99
CA MET A 266 -5.61 17.17 -1.44
C MET A 266 -5.13 17.90 -0.18
N LEU A 267 -4.47 17.22 0.75
CA LEU A 267 -3.89 17.84 1.94
C LEU A 267 -2.84 18.90 1.59
N VAL A 268 -1.91 18.59 0.70
CA VAL A 268 -0.90 19.57 0.24
C VAL A 268 -1.55 20.75 -0.46
N SER A 269 -2.59 20.52 -1.31
CA SER A 269 -3.29 21.61 -2.02
C SER A 269 -4.13 22.51 -1.14
N SER A 270 -4.58 22.01 0.02
CA SER A 270 -5.28 22.81 1.03
C SER A 270 -4.34 23.55 1.99
N GLY A 271 -3.01 23.44 1.78
CA GLY A 271 -2.01 24.19 2.55
C GLY A 271 -1.41 23.45 3.75
N ALA A 272 -1.68 22.14 3.88
CA ALA A 272 -1.02 21.34 4.92
C ALA A 272 0.49 21.30 4.70
N ASP A 273 1.27 21.37 5.80
CA ASP A 273 2.72 21.21 5.73
C ASP A 273 3.09 19.81 5.21
N ILE A 274 4.09 19.75 4.35
CA ILE A 274 4.54 18.49 3.75
C ILE A 274 5.05 17.50 4.79
N ARG A 275 5.57 17.99 5.93
CA ARG A 275 6.03 17.16 7.04
C ARG A 275 4.85 16.53 7.77
N ASP A 276 3.77 17.28 7.96
CA ASP A 276 2.53 16.78 8.56
C ASP A 276 1.93 15.69 7.68
N VAL A 277 1.88 15.91 6.37
CA VAL A 277 1.42 14.90 5.39
C VAL A 277 2.33 13.67 5.40
N GLN A 278 3.64 13.84 5.57
CA GLN A 278 4.59 12.73 5.70
C GLN A 278 4.30 11.90 6.96
N GLU A 279 4.05 12.54 8.10
CA GLU A 279 3.75 11.89 9.37
C GLU A 279 2.44 11.11 9.30
N ILE A 280 1.36 11.75 8.81
CA ILE A 280 0.04 11.12 8.59
C ILE A 280 0.17 9.86 7.75
N LEU A 281 0.90 9.96 6.64
CA LEU A 281 1.11 8.85 5.73
C LEU A 281 2.10 7.81 6.26
N GLY A 282 2.94 8.13 7.24
CA GLY A 282 4.01 7.25 7.70
C GLY A 282 5.02 6.98 6.57
N HIS A 283 5.47 8.04 5.88
CA HIS A 283 6.53 7.93 4.89
C HIS A 283 7.90 8.00 5.56
N ALA A 284 8.73 6.96 5.37
CA ALA A 284 10.09 6.93 5.90
C ALA A 284 10.99 8.02 5.29
N SER A 285 10.66 8.56 4.11
CA SER A 285 11.42 9.59 3.41
C SER A 285 10.51 10.70 2.91
N ILE A 286 10.93 11.96 3.13
CA ILE A 286 10.24 13.16 2.64
C ILE A 286 10.17 13.20 1.11
N LEU A 287 11.15 12.58 0.40
CA LEU A 287 11.16 12.48 -1.06
C LEU A 287 9.89 11.81 -1.59
N SER A 288 9.33 10.85 -0.84
CA SER A 288 8.07 10.19 -1.20
C SER A 288 6.87 11.13 -1.14
N THR A 289 6.95 12.22 -0.36
CA THR A 289 5.89 13.21 -0.18
C THR A 289 6.12 14.42 -1.09
N GLN A 290 7.36 14.76 -1.42
CA GLN A 290 7.70 15.88 -2.35
C GLN A 290 7.12 15.69 -3.76
N VAL A 291 6.78 14.48 -4.17
CA VAL A 291 6.13 14.22 -5.46
C VAL A 291 4.79 14.96 -5.57
N TYR A 292 4.10 15.20 -4.45
CA TYR A 292 2.80 15.88 -4.44
C TYR A 292 2.91 17.39 -4.66
N THR A 293 4.04 18.02 -4.33
CA THR A 293 4.26 19.47 -4.59
C THR A 293 4.44 19.79 -6.07
N ARG A 294 4.79 18.79 -6.89
CA ARG A 294 4.97 18.92 -8.34
C ARG A 294 3.69 18.64 -9.15
N LEU A 295 2.62 18.24 -8.49
CA LEU A 295 1.34 18.05 -9.16
C LEU A 295 0.85 19.42 -9.67
N PRO A 296 0.41 19.54 -10.94
CA PRO A 296 -0.22 20.75 -11.43
C PRO A 296 -1.57 20.87 -10.72
N ILE A 297 -1.55 21.50 -9.56
CA ILE A 297 -2.76 21.85 -8.82
C ILE A 297 -3.37 23.00 -9.60
N GLN A 298 -4.42 22.71 -10.36
CA GLN A 298 -5.25 23.76 -10.90
C GLN A 298 -5.75 24.55 -9.70
N LYS A 299 -5.20 25.77 -9.52
CA LYS A 299 -5.78 26.81 -8.67
C LYS A 299 -7.15 27.17 -9.25
N ARG A 300 -8.11 26.28 -9.17
CA ARG A 300 -9.51 26.62 -9.41
C ARG A 300 -10.02 27.32 -8.16
N ARG A 301 -10.16 28.63 -8.28
CA ARG A 301 -11.08 29.40 -7.44
C ARG A 301 -12.37 28.60 -7.31
N SER A 302 -12.83 28.40 -6.07
CA SER A 302 -14.15 27.87 -5.71
C SER A 302 -14.52 26.46 -6.19
N HIS A 303 -13.88 25.43 -5.63
CA HIS A 303 -14.59 24.18 -5.35
C HIS A 303 -14.15 23.76 -3.95
N THR A 304 -15.09 23.83 -3.02
CA THR A 304 -14.96 23.32 -1.67
C THR A 304 -14.33 21.93 -1.73
N PRO A 305 -13.22 21.66 -0.97
CA PRO A 305 -12.81 20.30 -0.69
C PRO A 305 -14.05 19.55 -0.22
N THR A 306 -14.22 18.28 -0.59
CA THR A 306 -15.24 17.45 0.04
C THR A 306 -15.12 17.67 1.55
N ASP A 307 -16.22 17.88 2.24
CA ASP A 307 -16.25 18.20 3.68
C ASP A 307 -15.30 17.29 4.49
N THR A 308 -15.12 16.05 4.06
CA THR A 308 -14.15 15.09 4.60
C THR A 308 -12.69 15.56 4.50
N ALA A 309 -12.25 16.15 3.38
CA ALA A 309 -10.87 16.62 3.22
C ALA A 309 -10.64 17.94 3.98
N ARG A 310 -11.66 18.79 4.06
CA ARG A 310 -11.62 20.06 4.81
C ARG A 310 -11.56 19.80 6.32
N VAL A 311 -12.38 18.88 6.82
CA VAL A 311 -12.38 18.45 8.22
C VAL A 311 -11.06 17.77 8.60
N LEU A 312 -10.44 16.96 7.71
CA LEU A 312 -9.13 16.38 7.91
C LEU A 312 -8.03 17.43 8.08
N VAL A 313 -8.05 18.49 7.28
CA VAL A 313 -7.05 19.57 7.32
C VAL A 313 -7.23 20.43 8.56
N GLU A 314 -8.44 20.89 8.84
CA GLU A 314 -8.74 21.81 9.95
C GLU A 314 -8.46 21.17 11.31
N SER A 315 -8.80 19.90 11.51
CA SER A 315 -8.62 19.22 12.80
C SER A 315 -7.18 18.75 13.06
N GLN A 316 -6.42 18.42 12.03
CA GLN A 316 -5.03 18.02 12.19
C GLN A 316 -4.11 19.23 12.32
N SER A 317 -4.38 20.32 11.60
CA SER A 317 -3.65 21.60 11.75
C SER A 317 -3.83 22.20 13.15
N ALA A 318 -5.03 22.14 13.71
CA ALA A 318 -5.31 22.64 15.07
C ALA A 318 -4.55 21.84 16.16
N ARG A 319 -4.38 20.51 16.00
CA ARG A 319 -3.66 19.68 16.97
C ARG A 319 -2.15 19.77 16.87
N LEU A 320 -1.59 20.08 15.70
CA LEU A 320 -0.16 20.28 15.52
C LEU A 320 0.30 21.64 16.10
N SER A 321 -0.63 22.64 16.13
CA SER A 321 -0.38 23.90 16.80
C SER A 321 -0.31 23.77 18.33
N ILE A 322 -1.10 22.89 18.92
CA ILE A 322 -1.11 22.61 20.39
C ILE A 322 0.12 21.84 20.85
N LYS A 323 0.81 21.10 19.97
CA LYS A 323 2.06 20.39 20.31
C LYS A 323 3.32 21.25 20.18
N LYS A 324 3.20 22.52 19.79
CA LYS A 324 4.32 23.48 19.66
C LYS A 324 4.33 24.54 20.76
N GLU A 325 3.39 24.51 21.68
CA GLU A 325 3.41 25.16 22.97
C GLU A 325 3.78 24.14 24.08
#